data_aefc22599b77fcaa71a01ab45efde752
#
_entry.id   aefc22599b77fcaa71a01ab45efde752
#
_cell.length_a   1.000
_cell.length_b   1.000
_cell.length_c   1.000
_cell.angle_alpha   90.00
_cell.angle_beta   90.00
_cell.angle_gamma   90.00
#
_symmetry.space_group_name_H-M   'P 1'
#
loop_
_entity.id
_entity.type
_entity.pdbx_description
1 polymer ?
#
loop_
_entity_poly.entity_id
_entity_poly.type
_entity_poly.pdbx_seq_one_letter_code
_entity_poly.pdbx_strand_id
1 'polypeptide(L)'
;MALPVLQRATTQFSCYPNAWRRPFWRSVCMSAGVVALLGACKAPDPNERVTGSGGTAVKYSSRQVSVDLTDSERTALAAMRDRGFPGATREQALTAVASALKSSGYAPVTVETDTALVEAGRSEVLVPKWREVLRGVLKTRIGMLPAKPDHQYTAALVSVRPAESGQGVVVRARFDNTVWDSNGDARTKTVLAREEYEAFFAKVGEALNGALAPRQP
;
A
#
# COMPACT_ATOMS: atom_id res chain seq x y z
N MET A 1 -9.31 18.20 57.31
CA MET A 1 -10.74 18.58 57.11
C MET A 1 -11.30 17.66 56.05
N ALA A 2 -11.92 16.66 56.50
CA ALA A 2 -13.26 16.11 56.34
C ALA A 2 -13.65 15.73 54.93
N LEU A 3 -13.60 14.43 54.64
CA LEU A 3 -14.37 13.67 53.64
C LEU A 3 -15.83 13.49 54.10
N PRO A 4 -16.80 13.31 53.21
CA PRO A 4 -17.89 12.38 53.45
C PRO A 4 -17.99 11.31 52.35
N VAL A 5 -17.83 10.08 52.70
CA VAL A 5 -18.79 8.99 53.01
C VAL A 5 -19.79 8.68 51.89
N LEU A 6 -19.51 7.52 51.28
CA LEU A 6 -20.35 6.73 50.41
C LEU A 6 -21.66 6.30 51.08
N GLN A 7 -22.78 6.29 50.33
CA GLN A 7 -23.93 5.47 50.60
C GLN A 7 -24.18 4.48 49.45
N ARG A 8 -24.04 3.21 49.79
CA ARG A 8 -24.50 2.07 49.00
C ARG A 8 -26.02 1.96 49.13
N ALA A 9 -26.73 1.85 48.04
CA ALA A 9 -28.10 1.38 47.99
C ALA A 9 -28.12 -0.03 47.40
N THR A 10 -28.35 -0.99 48.26
CA THR A 10 -28.68 -2.36 47.91
C THR A 10 -30.18 -2.45 47.68
N THR A 11 -30.61 -2.76 46.47
CA THR A 11 -31.98 -3.20 46.19
C THR A 11 -32.01 -4.70 45.96
N GLN A 12 -32.52 -5.39 46.94
CA GLN A 12 -32.96 -6.79 46.84
C GLN A 12 -34.18 -6.85 45.94
N PHE A 13 -34.18 -7.72 44.96
CA PHE A 13 -35.40 -8.17 44.31
C PHE A 13 -35.63 -9.64 44.61
N SER A 14 -36.77 -9.81 45.26
CA SER A 14 -37.39 -11.02 45.71
C SER A 14 -37.82 -11.92 44.56
N CYS A 15 -37.53 -13.22 44.71
CA CYS A 15 -38.08 -14.29 43.88
C CYS A 15 -39.58 -14.49 44.14
N TYR A 16 -40.36 -14.54 43.09
CA TYR A 16 -41.65 -15.22 43.07
C TYR A 16 -41.74 -16.20 41.92
N PRO A 17 -42.10 -17.46 42.14
CA PRO A 17 -42.34 -18.43 41.10
C PRO A 17 -43.81 -18.42 40.69
N ASN A 18 -44.11 -18.26 39.44
CA ASN A 18 -45.40 -18.72 38.92
C ASN A 18 -45.29 -19.25 37.49
N ALA A 19 -45.74 -20.48 37.41
CA ALA A 19 -45.83 -21.36 36.29
C ALA A 19 -46.86 -20.89 35.22
N TRP A 20 -46.70 -21.52 34.08
CA TRP A 20 -47.66 -21.63 32.97
C TRP A 20 -47.66 -20.51 31.93
N ARG A 21 -47.06 -20.82 30.79
CA ARG A 21 -47.69 -20.88 29.46
C ARG A 21 -46.72 -20.74 28.31
N ARG A 22 -46.65 -21.85 27.56
CA ARG A 22 -46.59 -21.98 26.08
C ARG A 22 -45.34 -21.59 25.31
N PRO A 23 -44.90 -22.45 24.37
CA PRO A 23 -43.68 -22.32 23.61
C PRO A 23 -43.98 -21.53 22.31
N PHE A 24 -43.78 -20.21 22.34
CA PHE A 24 -43.85 -19.35 21.14
C PHE A 24 -42.50 -18.83 20.69
N TRP A 25 -41.40 -19.29 21.34
CA TRP A 25 -40.08 -18.71 21.06
C TRP A 25 -39.20 -19.51 20.08
N ARG A 26 -39.75 -20.58 19.48
CA ARG A 26 -38.96 -21.38 18.53
C ARG A 26 -38.96 -20.84 17.08
N SER A 27 -39.84 -19.93 16.72
CA SER A 27 -39.94 -19.43 15.33
C SER A 27 -39.25 -18.07 15.08
N VAL A 28 -38.81 -17.36 16.12
CA VAL A 28 -38.19 -16.02 15.95
C VAL A 28 -36.67 -16.10 15.79
N CYS A 29 -36.02 -17.17 16.21
CA CYS A 29 -34.56 -17.29 16.08
C CYS A 29 -34.07 -17.70 14.67
N MET A 30 -34.95 -18.19 13.80
CA MET A 30 -34.51 -18.56 12.42
C MET A 30 -34.48 -17.40 11.44
N SER A 31 -35.21 -16.33 11.69
CA SER A 31 -35.21 -15.14 10.79
C SER A 31 -34.09 -14.14 11.07
N ALA A 32 -33.49 -14.17 12.27
CA ALA A 32 -32.37 -13.27 12.59
C ALA A 32 -31.01 -13.72 11.99
N GLY A 33 -30.89 -15.01 11.66
CA GLY A 33 -29.63 -15.56 11.10
C GLY A 33 -29.38 -15.23 9.62
N VAL A 34 -30.41 -14.91 8.85
CA VAL A 34 -30.27 -14.65 7.40
C VAL A 34 -29.87 -13.20 7.11
N VAL A 35 -30.20 -12.26 8.00
CA VAL A 35 -29.87 -10.83 7.79
C VAL A 35 -28.39 -10.54 8.09
N ALA A 36 -27.73 -11.35 8.92
CA ALA A 36 -26.32 -11.16 9.29
C ALA A 36 -25.32 -11.58 8.18
N LEU A 37 -25.76 -12.34 7.18
CA LEU A 37 -24.89 -12.80 6.08
C LEU A 37 -24.80 -11.81 4.91
N LEU A 38 -25.63 -10.77 4.87
CA LEU A 38 -25.62 -9.75 3.81
C LEU A 38 -24.66 -8.58 4.09
N GLY A 39 -24.04 -8.50 5.27
CA GLY A 39 -23.19 -7.39 5.68
C GLY A 39 -21.69 -7.54 5.35
N ALA A 40 -21.26 -8.61 4.67
CA ALA A 40 -19.85 -8.91 4.48
C ALA A 40 -19.27 -8.39 3.13
N CYS A 41 -20.02 -7.66 2.32
CA CYS A 41 -19.44 -6.93 1.19
C CYS A 41 -18.74 -5.69 1.75
N LYS A 42 -17.42 -5.77 1.94
CA LYS A 42 -16.60 -4.59 2.22
C LYS A 42 -16.85 -3.58 1.09
N ALA A 43 -17.44 -2.44 1.44
CA ALA A 43 -17.60 -1.36 0.48
C ALA A 43 -16.23 -1.01 -0.11
N PRO A 44 -16.13 -0.75 -1.43
CA PRO A 44 -14.87 -0.28 -2.01
C PRO A 44 -14.43 0.98 -1.28
N ASP A 45 -13.12 1.13 -1.04
CA ASP A 45 -12.59 2.35 -0.47
C ASP A 45 -12.98 3.54 -1.35
N PRO A 46 -13.45 4.66 -0.79
CA PRO A 46 -13.94 5.80 -1.57
C PRO A 46 -12.87 6.39 -2.49
N ASN A 47 -11.60 6.09 -2.25
CA ASN A 47 -10.46 6.54 -3.04
C ASN A 47 -10.01 5.53 -4.11
N GLU A 48 -10.74 4.42 -4.28
CA GLU A 48 -10.42 3.45 -5.31
C GLU A 48 -11.00 3.88 -6.65
N ARG A 49 -10.13 3.97 -7.65
CA ARG A 49 -10.50 4.20 -9.04
C ARG A 49 -10.21 2.94 -9.85
N VAL A 50 -11.25 2.37 -10.44
CA VAL A 50 -11.12 1.23 -11.34
C VAL A 50 -10.63 1.73 -12.69
N THR A 51 -9.43 1.30 -13.11
CA THR A 51 -8.82 1.66 -14.40
C THR A 51 -9.03 0.59 -15.45
N GLY A 52 -9.33 -0.66 -15.02
CA GLY A 52 -9.71 -1.76 -15.90
C GLY A 52 -10.77 -2.62 -15.22
N SER A 53 -11.94 -2.80 -15.85
CA SER A 53 -13.12 -3.40 -15.23
C SER A 53 -13.08 -4.92 -15.08
N GLY A 54 -12.25 -5.60 -15.86
CA GLY A 54 -12.15 -7.07 -15.84
C GLY A 54 -13.38 -7.83 -16.33
N GLY A 55 -14.51 -7.13 -16.56
CA GLY A 55 -15.81 -7.70 -16.87
C GLY A 55 -16.68 -7.90 -15.63
N THR A 56 -17.99 -7.59 -15.73
CA THR A 56 -18.95 -7.67 -14.62
C THR A 56 -19.72 -8.98 -14.57
N ALA A 57 -20.15 -9.49 -15.71
CA ALA A 57 -20.90 -10.73 -15.82
C ALA A 57 -19.99 -11.93 -16.19
N VAL A 58 -19.02 -11.69 -17.08
CA VAL A 58 -17.98 -12.66 -17.45
C VAL A 58 -16.63 -11.98 -17.33
N LYS A 59 -15.71 -12.59 -16.58
CA LYS A 59 -14.35 -12.07 -16.44
C LYS A 59 -13.56 -12.39 -17.70
N TYR A 60 -13.31 -11.37 -18.54
CA TYR A 60 -12.54 -11.49 -19.79
C TYR A 60 -11.14 -10.83 -19.70
N SER A 61 -10.88 -10.06 -18.64
CA SER A 61 -9.58 -9.46 -18.37
C SER A 61 -9.35 -9.32 -16.85
N SER A 62 -8.15 -8.93 -16.44
CA SER A 62 -7.84 -8.60 -15.06
C SER A 62 -8.44 -7.25 -14.66
N ARG A 63 -8.89 -7.16 -13.41
CA ARG A 63 -9.33 -5.91 -12.82
C ARG A 63 -8.11 -5.11 -12.39
N GLN A 64 -8.07 -3.83 -12.76
CA GLN A 64 -7.02 -2.92 -12.35
C GLN A 64 -7.62 -1.79 -11.50
N VAL A 65 -7.01 -1.55 -10.36
CA VAL A 65 -7.44 -0.55 -9.39
C VAL A 65 -6.27 0.35 -9.04
N SER A 66 -6.47 1.66 -9.16
CA SER A 66 -5.57 2.67 -8.62
C SER A 66 -6.19 3.28 -7.35
N VAL A 67 -5.42 3.37 -6.29
CA VAL A 67 -5.85 3.99 -5.04
C VAL A 67 -5.31 5.41 -5.01
N ASP A 68 -6.21 6.38 -5.10
CA ASP A 68 -5.85 7.79 -5.03
C ASP A 68 -5.54 8.19 -3.57
N LEU A 69 -4.59 9.10 -3.41
CA LEU A 69 -4.20 9.58 -2.09
C LEU A 69 -5.32 10.43 -1.45
N THR A 70 -5.55 10.23 -0.18
CA THR A 70 -6.34 11.13 0.67
C THR A 70 -5.60 12.45 0.88
N ASP A 71 -6.27 13.48 1.39
CA ASP A 71 -5.63 14.78 1.66
C ASP A 71 -4.52 14.68 2.71
N SER A 72 -4.71 13.84 3.74
CA SER A 72 -3.68 13.58 4.76
C SER A 72 -2.46 12.86 4.16
N GLU A 73 -2.68 11.88 3.27
CA GLU A 73 -1.60 11.17 2.58
C GLU A 73 -0.86 12.06 1.59
N ARG A 74 -1.56 12.98 0.90
CA ARG A 74 -0.91 13.99 0.04
C ARG A 74 0.00 14.91 0.84
N THR A 75 -0.45 15.33 2.03
CA THR A 75 0.34 16.16 2.94
C THR A 75 1.57 15.39 3.46
N ALA A 76 1.39 14.13 3.87
CA ALA A 76 2.48 13.28 4.30
C ALA A 76 3.52 13.06 3.18
N LEU A 77 3.05 12.77 1.95
CA LEU A 77 3.92 12.62 0.79
C LEU A 77 4.68 13.91 0.49
N ALA A 78 4.01 15.06 0.53
CA ALA A 78 4.64 16.36 0.28
C ALA A 78 5.78 16.67 1.27
N ALA A 79 5.67 16.19 2.51
CA ALA A 79 6.69 16.40 3.54
C ALA A 79 7.96 15.53 3.36
N MET A 80 7.91 14.44 2.55
CA MET A 80 9.03 13.50 2.42
C MET A 80 9.59 13.37 1.00
N ARG A 81 8.83 13.75 -0.02
CA ARG A 81 9.19 13.51 -1.43
C ARG A 81 10.26 14.40 -1.99
N ASP A 82 10.54 15.54 -1.38
CA ASP A 82 11.45 16.57 -1.86
C ASP A 82 12.70 16.65 -0.98
N ARG A 83 13.88 16.68 -1.61
CA ARG A 83 15.16 16.87 -0.92
C ARG A 83 16.06 17.83 -1.71
N GLY A 84 16.55 18.87 -1.03
CA GLY A 84 17.54 19.80 -1.57
C GLY A 84 18.96 19.25 -1.51
N PHE A 85 19.74 19.48 -2.56
CA PHE A 85 21.17 19.18 -2.62
C PHE A 85 21.92 20.47 -3.04
N PRO A 86 22.35 21.27 -2.05
CA PRO A 86 23.07 22.49 -2.34
C PRO A 86 24.44 22.20 -2.98
N GLY A 87 24.81 22.98 -3.97
CA GLY A 87 26.08 22.84 -4.69
C GLY A 87 26.11 21.75 -5.79
N ALA A 88 25.09 20.89 -5.88
CA ALA A 88 25.01 19.91 -6.96
C ALA A 88 24.50 20.55 -8.24
N THR A 89 25.10 20.18 -9.38
CA THR A 89 24.54 20.51 -10.69
C THR A 89 23.41 19.55 -11.07
N ARG A 90 22.61 19.94 -12.05
CA ARG A 90 21.53 19.12 -12.60
C ARG A 90 22.06 17.76 -13.11
N GLU A 91 23.14 17.77 -13.86
CA GLU A 91 23.75 16.58 -14.46
C GLU A 91 24.33 15.65 -13.38
N GLN A 92 24.99 16.21 -12.38
CA GLN A 92 25.49 15.44 -11.23
C GLN A 92 24.33 14.77 -10.47
N ALA A 93 23.25 15.51 -10.23
CA ALA A 93 22.08 14.97 -9.54
C ALA A 93 21.37 13.88 -10.35
N LEU A 94 21.20 14.04 -11.68
CA LEU A 94 20.64 12.99 -12.53
C LEU A 94 21.47 11.70 -12.49
N THR A 95 22.80 11.83 -12.57
CA THR A 95 23.73 10.69 -12.47
C THR A 95 23.66 10.03 -11.09
N ALA A 96 23.61 10.82 -10.03
CA ALA A 96 23.51 10.33 -8.65
C ALA A 96 22.18 9.61 -8.40
N VAL A 97 21.05 10.17 -8.88
CA VAL A 97 19.72 9.54 -8.81
C VAL A 97 19.72 8.20 -9.53
N ALA A 98 20.26 8.15 -10.76
CA ALA A 98 20.34 6.89 -11.51
C ALA A 98 21.19 5.84 -10.78
N SER A 99 22.32 6.24 -10.19
CA SER A 99 23.18 5.36 -9.40
C SER A 99 22.48 4.86 -8.12
N ALA A 100 21.77 5.74 -7.41
CA ALA A 100 20.99 5.40 -6.22
C ALA A 100 19.87 4.40 -6.52
N LEU A 101 19.15 4.58 -7.63
CA LEU A 101 18.11 3.63 -8.07
C LEU A 101 18.71 2.27 -8.43
N LYS A 102 19.79 2.24 -9.22
CA LYS A 102 20.50 0.99 -9.57
C LYS A 102 21.00 0.26 -8.33
N SER A 103 21.61 0.96 -7.38
CA SER A 103 22.07 0.36 -6.11
C SER A 103 20.94 -0.15 -5.23
N SER A 104 19.72 0.36 -5.42
CA SER A 104 18.49 -0.09 -4.75
C SER A 104 17.78 -1.23 -5.50
N GLY A 105 18.38 -1.77 -6.57
CA GLY A 105 17.84 -2.91 -7.33
C GLY A 105 16.80 -2.53 -8.39
N TYR A 106 16.69 -1.26 -8.74
CA TYR A 106 15.83 -0.84 -9.86
C TYR A 106 16.53 -1.12 -11.19
N ALA A 107 15.80 -1.76 -12.11
CA ALA A 107 16.23 -2.02 -13.50
C ALA A 107 15.00 -2.26 -14.40
N PRO A 108 14.92 -1.65 -15.58
CA PRO A 108 15.85 -0.67 -16.14
C PRO A 108 15.76 0.70 -15.43
N VAL A 109 16.81 1.53 -15.61
CA VAL A 109 16.84 2.94 -15.20
C VAL A 109 17.06 3.78 -16.44
N THR A 110 16.08 4.61 -16.78
CA THR A 110 16.10 5.52 -17.93
C THR A 110 16.29 6.95 -17.42
N VAL A 111 17.22 7.69 -18.03
CA VAL A 111 17.50 9.08 -17.69
C VAL A 111 17.19 9.96 -18.90
N GLU A 112 16.27 10.89 -18.71
CA GLU A 112 15.92 11.91 -19.70
C GLU A 112 16.53 13.25 -19.29
N THR A 113 17.59 13.64 -19.95
CA THR A 113 18.34 14.87 -19.61
C THR A 113 17.56 16.14 -19.92
N ASP A 114 16.76 16.14 -20.99
CA ASP A 114 16.01 17.31 -21.45
C ASP A 114 14.92 17.72 -20.47
N THR A 115 14.17 16.72 -19.98
CA THR A 115 13.10 16.90 -19.00
C THR A 115 13.60 16.84 -17.54
N ALA A 116 14.87 16.47 -17.34
CA ALA A 116 15.46 16.19 -16.04
C ALA A 116 14.68 15.16 -15.23
N LEU A 117 14.28 14.07 -15.90
CA LEU A 117 13.48 12.99 -15.36
C LEU A 117 14.30 11.70 -15.33
N VAL A 118 14.10 10.92 -14.27
CA VAL A 118 14.63 9.56 -14.16
C VAL A 118 13.48 8.62 -13.85
N GLU A 119 13.32 7.62 -14.71
CA GLU A 119 12.33 6.56 -14.56
C GLU A 119 13.02 5.23 -14.27
N ALA A 120 12.44 4.44 -13.39
CA ALA A 120 12.98 3.13 -13.07
C ALA A 120 11.89 2.18 -12.54
N GLY A 121 12.14 0.88 -12.65
CA GLY A 121 11.24 -0.14 -12.15
C GLY A 121 11.97 -1.23 -11.38
N ARG A 122 11.29 -1.84 -10.39
CA ARG A 122 11.77 -2.97 -9.64
C ARG A 122 10.65 -4.01 -9.50
N SER A 123 10.91 -5.23 -9.97
CA SER A 123 9.98 -6.35 -9.84
C SER A 123 10.42 -7.28 -8.71
N GLU A 124 9.46 -7.72 -7.91
CA GLU A 124 9.69 -8.69 -6.84
C GLU A 124 8.61 -9.77 -6.85
N VAL A 125 9.03 -11.03 -6.68
CA VAL A 125 8.11 -12.17 -6.53
C VAL A 125 7.81 -12.34 -5.05
N LEU A 126 6.54 -12.24 -4.67
CA LEU A 126 6.09 -12.28 -3.28
C LEU A 126 5.88 -13.71 -2.77
N VAL A 127 5.75 -14.69 -3.67
CA VAL A 127 5.49 -16.09 -3.32
C VAL A 127 6.71 -16.95 -3.68
N PRO A 128 7.33 -17.66 -2.71
CA PRO A 128 8.38 -18.62 -3.00
C PRO A 128 7.87 -19.72 -3.94
N LYS A 129 8.65 -20.09 -4.97
CA LYS A 129 8.29 -21.06 -6.03
C LYS A 129 7.73 -22.38 -5.52
N TRP A 130 8.19 -22.90 -4.38
CA TRP A 130 7.68 -24.15 -3.80
C TRP A 130 6.22 -24.05 -3.32
N ARG A 131 5.75 -22.86 -2.92
CA ARG A 131 4.35 -22.62 -2.52
C ARG A 131 3.40 -22.61 -3.71
N GLU A 132 3.88 -22.22 -4.90
CA GLU A 132 3.09 -22.28 -6.13
C GLU A 132 2.80 -23.73 -6.53
N VAL A 133 3.79 -24.62 -6.42
CA VAL A 133 3.61 -26.07 -6.70
C VAL A 133 2.59 -26.67 -5.74
N LEU A 134 2.68 -26.38 -4.44
CA LEU A 134 1.72 -26.86 -3.43
C LEU A 134 0.30 -26.34 -3.70
N ARG A 135 0.20 -25.07 -4.12
CA ARG A 135 -1.07 -24.42 -4.43
C ARG A 135 -1.73 -24.96 -5.70
N GLY A 136 -0.94 -25.32 -6.72
CA GLY A 136 -1.41 -25.99 -7.92
C GLY A 136 -2.09 -27.31 -7.60
N VAL A 137 -1.50 -28.12 -6.71
CA VAL A 137 -2.06 -29.41 -6.26
C VAL A 137 -3.33 -29.21 -5.41
N LEU A 138 -3.37 -28.18 -4.56
CA LEU A 138 -4.53 -27.88 -3.71
C LEU A 138 -5.71 -27.32 -4.53
N LYS A 139 -5.44 -26.48 -5.53
CA LYS A 139 -6.47 -25.89 -6.42
C LYS A 139 -7.25 -26.94 -7.19
N THR A 140 -6.60 -28.02 -7.61
CA THR A 140 -7.26 -29.14 -8.30
C THR A 140 -8.17 -29.97 -7.39
N ARG A 141 -7.99 -29.91 -6.06
CA ARG A 141 -8.79 -30.68 -5.10
C ARG A 141 -9.90 -29.90 -4.39
N ILE A 142 -9.76 -28.58 -4.22
CA ILE A 142 -10.67 -27.77 -3.37
C ILE A 142 -11.43 -26.70 -4.17
N GLY A 143 -11.14 -26.54 -5.46
CA GLY A 143 -11.93 -25.72 -6.40
C GLY A 143 -11.75 -24.20 -6.31
N MET A 144 -11.67 -23.56 -5.14
CA MET A 144 -11.47 -22.11 -5.02
C MET A 144 -10.60 -21.76 -3.81
N LEU A 145 -9.39 -21.28 -4.06
CA LEU A 145 -8.57 -20.64 -3.03
C LEU A 145 -8.70 -19.11 -3.16
N PRO A 146 -8.73 -18.36 -2.04
CA PRO A 146 -8.71 -16.89 -2.10
C PRO A 146 -7.50 -16.40 -2.89
N ALA A 147 -7.69 -15.34 -3.68
CA ALA A 147 -6.61 -14.67 -4.38
C ALA A 147 -5.58 -14.14 -3.39
N LYS A 148 -4.29 -14.39 -3.66
CA LYS A 148 -3.17 -13.93 -2.81
C LYS A 148 -2.21 -13.11 -3.66
N PRO A 149 -1.52 -12.12 -3.05
CA PRO A 149 -0.45 -11.41 -3.73
C PRO A 149 0.58 -12.40 -4.31
N ASP A 150 0.89 -12.23 -5.57
CA ASP A 150 1.78 -13.11 -6.34
C ASP A 150 3.12 -12.42 -6.62
N HIS A 151 3.07 -11.27 -7.26
CA HIS A 151 4.24 -10.45 -7.53
C HIS A 151 3.91 -8.97 -7.39
N GLN A 152 4.95 -8.15 -7.25
CA GLN A 152 4.81 -6.70 -7.18
C GLN A 152 5.83 -6.02 -8.08
N TYR A 153 5.48 -4.82 -8.50
CA TYR A 153 6.33 -3.92 -9.27
C TYR A 153 6.29 -2.54 -8.65
N THR A 154 7.47 -2.00 -8.35
CA THR A 154 7.60 -0.62 -7.86
C THR A 154 8.16 0.25 -8.98
N ALA A 155 7.35 1.19 -9.45
CA ALA A 155 7.79 2.24 -10.35
C ALA A 155 8.36 3.42 -9.55
N ALA A 156 9.51 3.93 -9.97
CA ALA A 156 10.12 5.14 -9.44
C ALA A 156 10.11 6.22 -10.51
N LEU A 157 9.59 7.40 -10.18
CA LEU A 157 9.63 8.61 -10.99
C LEU A 157 10.33 9.70 -10.19
N VAL A 158 11.47 10.17 -10.69
CA VAL A 158 12.29 11.17 -10.01
C VAL A 158 12.57 12.34 -10.93
N SER A 159 12.26 13.56 -10.49
CA SER A 159 12.55 14.80 -11.21
C SER A 159 13.59 15.62 -10.47
N VAL A 160 14.46 16.26 -11.24
CA VAL A 160 15.51 17.17 -10.75
C VAL A 160 15.23 18.58 -11.28
N ARG A 161 15.11 19.54 -10.38
CA ARG A 161 14.83 20.94 -10.74
C ARG A 161 15.79 21.88 -10.00
N PRO A 162 16.05 23.06 -10.53
CA PRO A 162 16.82 24.07 -9.81
C PRO A 162 16.20 24.39 -8.45
N ALA A 163 17.03 24.62 -7.44
CA ALA A 163 16.57 25.11 -6.16
C ALA A 163 16.09 26.56 -6.28
N GLU A 164 15.04 26.93 -5.55
CA GLU A 164 14.51 28.31 -5.54
C GLU A 164 15.54 29.34 -5.05
N SER A 165 16.47 28.89 -4.20
CA SER A 165 17.61 29.70 -3.73
C SER A 165 18.63 30.04 -4.82
N GLY A 166 18.51 29.48 -6.02
CA GLY A 166 19.48 29.59 -7.11
C GLY A 166 20.78 28.81 -6.92
N GLN A 167 20.95 28.13 -5.79
CA GLN A 167 22.13 27.32 -5.49
C GLN A 167 21.75 25.83 -5.31
N GLY A 168 22.24 24.98 -6.24
CA GLY A 168 21.99 23.56 -6.23
C GLY A 168 20.65 23.15 -6.84
N VAL A 169 20.18 21.98 -6.48
CA VAL A 169 18.98 21.35 -7.03
C VAL A 169 18.07 20.79 -5.97
N VAL A 170 16.79 20.64 -6.31
CA VAL A 170 15.81 19.88 -5.54
C VAL A 170 15.48 18.61 -6.33
N VAL A 171 15.66 17.47 -5.69
CA VAL A 171 15.26 16.15 -6.19
C VAL A 171 13.90 15.81 -5.61
N ARG A 172 12.94 15.54 -6.47
CA ARG A 172 11.60 15.08 -6.10
C ARG A 172 11.41 13.63 -6.54
N ALA A 173 11.10 12.76 -5.60
CA ALA A 173 10.85 11.35 -5.86
C ALA A 173 9.39 10.98 -5.63
N ARG A 174 8.90 10.02 -6.42
CA ARG A 174 7.63 9.32 -6.22
C ARG A 174 7.82 7.84 -6.52
N PHE A 175 7.30 7.01 -5.65
CA PHE A 175 7.29 5.57 -5.81
C PHE A 175 5.84 5.08 -5.82
N ASP A 176 5.46 4.34 -6.87
CA ASP A 176 4.15 3.71 -6.99
C ASP A 176 4.34 2.19 -7.01
N ASN A 177 3.67 1.49 -6.10
CA ASN A 177 3.74 0.03 -5.99
C ASN A 177 2.47 -0.59 -6.55
N THR A 178 2.62 -1.50 -7.51
CA THR A 178 1.54 -2.32 -8.08
C THR A 178 1.71 -3.75 -7.62
N VAL A 179 0.68 -4.29 -6.99
CA VAL A 179 0.63 -5.69 -6.56
C VAL A 179 -0.38 -6.42 -7.41
N TRP A 180 0.03 -7.56 -7.97
CA TRP A 180 -0.86 -8.48 -8.67
C TRP A 180 -1.19 -9.66 -7.78
N ASP A 181 -2.42 -10.09 -7.86
CA ASP A 181 -2.84 -11.31 -7.21
C ASP A 181 -2.77 -12.52 -8.17
N SER A 182 -3.00 -13.70 -7.61
CA SER A 182 -2.99 -14.96 -8.38
C SER A 182 -4.10 -15.08 -9.43
N ASN A 183 -5.05 -14.13 -9.49
CA ASN A 183 -6.07 -14.03 -10.54
C ASN A 183 -5.66 -13.02 -11.61
N GLY A 184 -4.52 -12.36 -11.44
CA GLY A 184 -4.02 -11.32 -12.32
C GLY A 184 -4.66 -9.95 -12.06
N ASP A 185 -5.46 -9.79 -11.00
CA ASP A 185 -5.99 -8.49 -10.64
C ASP A 185 -4.89 -7.62 -10.02
N ALA A 186 -4.83 -6.36 -10.41
CA ALA A 186 -3.76 -5.43 -10.02
C ALA A 186 -4.29 -4.29 -9.15
N ARG A 187 -3.50 -3.92 -8.14
CA ARG A 187 -3.77 -2.78 -7.27
C ARG A 187 -2.53 -1.92 -7.14
N THR A 188 -2.63 -0.67 -7.57
CA THR A 188 -1.54 0.32 -7.50
C THR A 188 -1.77 1.30 -6.37
N LYS A 189 -0.73 1.53 -5.57
CA LYS A 189 -0.70 2.51 -4.48
C LYS A 189 0.60 3.29 -4.50
N THR A 190 0.53 4.59 -4.17
CA THR A 190 1.74 5.36 -3.90
C THR A 190 2.36 4.90 -2.58
N VAL A 191 3.66 4.71 -2.56
CA VAL A 191 4.43 4.37 -1.36
C VAL A 191 4.50 5.58 -0.43
N LEU A 192 4.12 5.38 0.83
CA LEU A 192 4.12 6.42 1.87
C LEU A 192 5.07 6.08 3.03
N ALA A 193 5.91 5.06 2.86
CA ALA A 193 6.91 4.68 3.85
C ALA A 193 8.05 5.72 3.84
N ARG A 194 8.13 6.53 4.88
CA ARG A 194 9.15 7.60 5.04
C ARG A 194 10.56 7.05 4.91
N GLU A 195 10.79 5.87 5.46
CA GLU A 195 12.09 5.18 5.48
C GLU A 195 12.61 4.89 4.06
N GLU A 196 11.72 4.60 3.10
CA GLU A 196 12.09 4.36 1.71
C GLU A 196 12.60 5.64 1.05
N TYR A 197 11.94 6.77 1.30
CA TYR A 197 12.38 8.09 0.80
C TYR A 197 13.70 8.52 1.43
N GLU A 198 13.84 8.34 2.74
CA GLU A 198 15.07 8.68 3.45
C GLU A 198 16.25 7.84 2.98
N ALA A 199 16.07 6.52 2.83
CA ALA A 199 17.09 5.62 2.31
C ALA A 199 17.46 5.95 0.87
N PHE A 200 16.49 6.30 0.02
CA PHE A 200 16.75 6.75 -1.35
C PHE A 200 17.58 8.04 -1.37
N PHE A 201 17.18 9.06 -0.63
CA PHE A 201 17.90 10.35 -0.61
C PHE A 201 19.27 10.25 0.04
N ALA A 202 19.46 9.36 1.02
CA ALA A 202 20.78 9.06 1.57
C ALA A 202 21.72 8.52 0.49
N LYS A 203 21.27 7.55 -0.31
CA LYS A 203 22.04 7.01 -1.44
C LYS A 203 22.34 8.05 -2.53
N VAL A 204 21.40 8.98 -2.80
CA VAL A 204 21.67 10.09 -3.72
C VAL A 204 22.79 10.97 -3.17
N GLY A 205 22.76 11.28 -1.87
CA GLY A 205 23.83 12.02 -1.21
C GLY A 205 25.18 11.31 -1.25
N GLU A 206 25.21 9.99 -0.99
CA GLU A 206 26.41 9.16 -1.12
C GLU A 206 26.96 9.17 -2.56
N ALA A 207 26.08 9.07 -3.57
CA ALA A 207 26.50 9.11 -4.97
C ALA A 207 27.08 10.47 -5.36
N LEU A 208 26.51 11.58 -4.87
CA LEU A 208 27.02 12.92 -5.09
C LEU A 208 28.40 13.14 -4.47
N ASN A 209 28.66 12.50 -3.32
CA ASN A 209 29.94 12.55 -2.62
C ASN A 209 30.97 11.54 -3.16
N GLY A 210 30.66 10.82 -4.23
CA GLY A 210 31.54 9.81 -4.84
C GLY A 210 31.68 8.52 -4.03
N ALA A 211 30.85 8.31 -2.99
CA ALA A 211 30.92 7.14 -2.12
C ALA A 211 30.21 5.90 -2.71
N LEU A 212 29.30 6.07 -3.68
CA LEU A 212 28.68 4.98 -4.42
C LEU A 212 29.52 4.64 -5.67
N ALA A 213 30.46 3.70 -5.51
CA ALA A 213 31.08 3.08 -6.68
C ALA A 213 30.01 2.27 -7.45
N PRO A 214 29.96 2.34 -8.80
CA PRO A 214 29.08 1.50 -9.57
C PRO A 214 29.43 0.03 -9.28
N ARG A 215 28.47 -0.76 -8.81
CA ARG A 215 28.62 -2.21 -8.67
C ARG A 215 28.87 -2.73 -10.10
N GLN A 216 30.09 -3.12 -10.42
CA GLN A 216 30.43 -3.77 -11.68
C GLN A 216 29.63 -5.09 -11.77
N PRO A 217 29.12 -5.44 -12.97
CA PRO A 217 28.33 -6.64 -13.21
C PRO A 217 29.10 -7.93 -12.92
#